data_7c2bd29d837d4f153555996277e71554
#
_entry.id   7c2bd29d837d4f153555996277e71554
#
_cell.length_a   1.000
_cell.length_b   1.000
_cell.length_c   1.000
_cell.angle_alpha   90.00
_cell.angle_beta   90.00
_cell.angle_gamma   90.00
#
_symmetry.space_group_name_H-M   'P 1'
#
loop_
_entity.id
_entity.type
_entity.pdbx_description
1 polymer ?
#
loop_
_entity_poly.entity_id
_entity_poly.type
_entity_poly.pdbx_seq_one_letter_code
_entity_poly.pdbx_strand_id
1 'polypeptide(L)'
;MSRSDHASGQMSTYRFPDELRVDELLLRGPIESDIETIAPAFRDPAVGGEASLPPVDADTLHVMLREQLPGMRAQGLLAAYVIEDLQQDELLGGASLHHFDPLRDVVEVGYWLFVSARGRGVATRSVQRLTEHATANGILRVEAHVRVGNTASERVLERLGFEREGVKRKYLRHGNDRVDATLFALLADDT
;
A
#
# COMPACT_ATOMS: atom_id res chain seq x y z
N MET A 1 26.68 40.25 -6.68
CA MET A 1 27.38 38.98 -6.45
C MET A 1 26.36 38.03 -5.83
N SER A 2 25.68 37.39 -6.66
CA SER A 2 25.78 35.97 -7.04
C SER A 2 25.53 35.01 -5.90
N ARG A 3 24.36 34.35 -5.97
CA ARG A 3 24.27 32.90 -5.82
C ARG A 3 22.90 32.43 -6.29
N SER A 4 22.82 32.20 -7.58
CA SER A 4 21.83 31.30 -8.17
C SER A 4 22.45 29.89 -8.10
N ASP A 5 22.22 29.16 -7.02
CA ASP A 5 22.34 27.71 -7.05
C ASP A 5 20.96 27.17 -7.47
N HIS A 6 20.82 27.00 -8.77
CA HIS A 6 19.81 26.11 -9.31
C HIS A 6 20.22 24.70 -8.89
N ALA A 7 19.60 24.18 -7.83
CA ALA A 7 19.60 22.76 -7.58
C ALA A 7 19.01 22.10 -8.84
N SER A 8 19.87 21.48 -9.63
CA SER A 8 19.46 20.57 -10.70
C SER A 8 18.59 19.51 -10.04
N GLY A 9 17.27 19.60 -10.27
CA GLY A 9 16.30 18.65 -9.76
C GLY A 9 16.61 17.28 -10.34
N GLN A 10 17.39 16.51 -9.60
CA GLN A 10 17.64 15.11 -9.91
C GLN A 10 16.36 14.38 -9.55
N MET A 11 15.65 13.86 -10.55
CA MET A 11 14.45 13.04 -10.31
C MET A 11 14.83 11.89 -9.39
N SER A 12 13.98 11.63 -8.39
CA SER A 12 14.16 10.52 -7.47
C SER A 12 14.30 9.20 -8.23
N THR A 13 15.27 8.39 -7.83
CA THR A 13 15.51 7.04 -8.39
C THR A 13 14.91 5.95 -7.51
N TYR A 14 13.92 6.29 -6.67
CA TYR A 14 13.26 5.33 -5.78
C TYR A 14 12.79 4.09 -6.54
N ARG A 15 13.10 2.92 -5.99
CA ARG A 15 12.65 1.65 -6.53
C ARG A 15 11.88 0.89 -5.46
N PHE A 16 10.75 0.35 -5.86
CA PHE A 16 9.97 -0.52 -4.99
C PHE A 16 10.80 -1.76 -4.60
N PRO A 17 10.84 -2.14 -3.30
CA PRO A 17 11.55 -3.32 -2.84
C PRO A 17 10.92 -4.60 -3.40
N ASP A 18 11.73 -5.60 -3.75
CA ASP A 18 11.24 -6.87 -4.24
C ASP A 18 10.54 -7.67 -3.15
N GLU A 19 11.15 -7.68 -1.97
CA GLU A 19 10.57 -8.24 -0.75
C GLU A 19 10.99 -7.41 0.47
N LEU A 20 10.21 -7.51 1.54
CA LEU A 20 10.53 -6.93 2.84
C LEU A 20 10.17 -7.92 3.94
N ARG A 21 10.97 -7.95 5.01
CA ARG A 21 10.72 -8.79 6.19
C ARG A 21 10.58 -7.91 7.42
N VAL A 22 9.67 -8.31 8.28
CA VAL A 22 9.50 -7.77 9.62
C VAL A 22 9.02 -8.89 10.54
N ASP A 23 9.83 -9.25 11.53
CA ASP A 23 9.61 -10.42 12.38
C ASP A 23 9.34 -11.70 11.56
N GLU A 24 8.24 -12.39 11.81
CA GLU A 24 7.79 -13.56 11.05
C GLU A 24 7.11 -13.24 9.72
N LEU A 25 6.85 -11.95 9.43
CA LEU A 25 6.12 -11.55 8.23
C LEU A 25 7.06 -11.34 7.05
N LEU A 26 6.68 -11.89 5.90
CA LEU A 26 7.28 -11.62 4.60
C LEU A 26 6.28 -10.90 3.69
N LEU A 27 6.66 -9.72 3.23
CA LEU A 27 5.96 -9.00 2.17
C LEU A 27 6.70 -9.29 0.87
N ARG A 28 6.11 -10.07 -0.02
CA ARG A 28 6.67 -10.46 -1.31
C ARG A 28 5.69 -10.23 -2.46
N GLY A 29 6.20 -10.15 -3.67
CA GLY A 29 5.33 -10.13 -4.84
C GLY A 29 4.40 -11.37 -4.87
N PRO A 30 3.13 -11.22 -5.33
CA PRO A 30 2.23 -12.35 -5.48
C PRO A 30 2.76 -13.31 -6.56
N ILE A 31 2.53 -14.61 -6.37
CA ILE A 31 2.82 -15.67 -7.32
C ILE A 31 1.53 -16.41 -7.71
N GLU A 32 1.60 -17.24 -8.75
CA GLU A 32 0.44 -17.96 -9.29
C GLU A 32 -0.34 -18.75 -8.23
N SER A 33 0.36 -19.43 -7.32
CA SER A 33 -0.26 -20.24 -6.27
C SER A 33 -1.02 -19.41 -5.23
N ASP A 34 -0.78 -18.11 -5.13
CA ASP A 34 -1.48 -17.25 -4.18
C ASP A 34 -2.90 -16.92 -4.65
N ILE A 35 -3.15 -16.99 -5.96
CA ILE A 35 -4.38 -16.45 -6.57
C ILE A 35 -5.63 -17.14 -6.05
N GLU A 36 -5.59 -18.46 -5.89
CA GLU A 36 -6.73 -19.23 -5.35
C GLU A 36 -7.11 -18.77 -3.94
N THR A 37 -6.11 -18.33 -3.15
CA THR A 37 -6.32 -17.83 -1.79
C THR A 37 -6.79 -16.38 -1.78
N ILE A 38 -6.20 -15.51 -2.63
CA ILE A 38 -6.48 -14.08 -2.58
C ILE A 38 -7.70 -13.65 -3.41
N ALA A 39 -8.07 -14.36 -4.48
CA ALA A 39 -9.17 -13.98 -5.36
C ALA A 39 -10.52 -13.84 -4.61
N PRO A 40 -10.90 -14.71 -3.68
CA PRO A 40 -12.10 -14.53 -2.89
C PRO A 40 -12.12 -13.23 -2.08
N ALA A 41 -10.96 -12.78 -1.56
CA ALA A 41 -10.86 -11.56 -0.77
C ALA A 41 -11.25 -10.30 -1.54
N PHE A 42 -10.98 -10.24 -2.84
CA PHE A 42 -11.33 -9.10 -3.68
C PHE A 42 -12.86 -8.93 -3.86
N ARG A 43 -13.61 -10.02 -3.70
CA ARG A 43 -15.08 -10.02 -3.81
C ARG A 43 -15.78 -9.99 -2.44
N ASP A 44 -15.05 -10.26 -1.37
CA ASP A 44 -15.59 -10.21 -0.01
C ASP A 44 -15.82 -8.74 0.41
N PRO A 45 -17.06 -8.33 0.72
CA PRO A 45 -17.33 -6.97 1.19
C PRO A 45 -16.56 -6.62 2.48
N ALA A 46 -16.29 -7.62 3.34
CA ALA A 46 -15.56 -7.41 4.58
C ALA A 46 -14.05 -7.23 4.36
N VAL A 47 -13.52 -7.59 3.19
CA VAL A 47 -12.11 -7.46 2.85
C VAL A 47 -11.93 -6.48 1.71
N GLY A 48 -12.29 -6.86 0.49
CA GLY A 48 -12.14 -6.04 -0.70
C GLY A 48 -12.96 -4.76 -0.66
N GLY A 49 -14.21 -4.84 -0.15
CA GLY A 49 -15.06 -3.67 0.04
C GLY A 49 -14.45 -2.65 1.01
N GLU A 50 -13.98 -3.09 2.16
CA GLU A 50 -13.36 -2.20 3.16
C GLU A 50 -12.05 -1.57 2.67
N ALA A 51 -11.27 -2.29 1.88
CA ALA A 51 -10.01 -1.83 1.30
C ALA A 51 -10.17 -1.11 -0.05
N SER A 52 -11.41 -0.97 -0.54
CA SER A 52 -11.70 -0.39 -1.85
C SER A 52 -10.99 -1.10 -3.01
N LEU A 53 -10.75 -2.40 -2.88
CA LEU A 53 -10.17 -3.22 -3.94
C LEU A 53 -11.17 -3.39 -5.11
N PRO A 54 -10.68 -3.48 -6.35
CA PRO A 54 -11.56 -3.78 -7.48
C PRO A 54 -12.12 -5.21 -7.34
N PRO A 55 -13.43 -5.45 -7.60
CA PRO A 55 -14.01 -6.79 -7.54
C PRO A 55 -13.61 -7.58 -8.78
N VAL A 56 -12.43 -8.17 -8.76
CA VAL A 56 -11.89 -9.00 -9.83
C VAL A 56 -11.99 -10.50 -9.51
N ASP A 57 -11.97 -11.33 -10.55
CA ASP A 57 -11.93 -12.80 -10.42
C ASP A 57 -10.50 -13.35 -10.53
N ALA A 58 -10.37 -14.66 -10.33
CA ALA A 58 -9.09 -15.34 -10.41
C ALA A 58 -8.45 -15.19 -11.80
N ASP A 59 -9.24 -15.31 -12.87
CA ASP A 59 -8.73 -15.18 -14.25
C ASP A 59 -8.16 -13.78 -14.50
N THR A 60 -8.86 -12.75 -14.03
CA THR A 60 -8.37 -11.36 -14.11
C THR A 60 -7.09 -11.19 -13.29
N LEU A 61 -7.01 -11.77 -12.10
CA LEU A 61 -5.80 -11.71 -11.27
C LEU A 61 -4.62 -12.44 -11.92
N HIS A 62 -4.84 -13.58 -12.59
CA HIS A 62 -3.80 -14.26 -13.36
C HIS A 62 -3.24 -13.38 -14.47
N VAL A 63 -4.11 -12.71 -15.24
CA VAL A 63 -3.69 -11.76 -16.28
C VAL A 63 -2.93 -10.58 -15.67
N MET A 64 -3.45 -10.00 -14.59
CA MET A 64 -2.76 -8.91 -13.89
C MET A 64 -1.37 -9.32 -13.43
N LEU A 65 -1.23 -10.47 -12.80
CA LEU A 65 0.04 -10.98 -12.29
C LEU A 65 1.08 -11.16 -13.39
N ARG A 66 0.70 -11.77 -14.50
CA ARG A 66 1.63 -12.11 -15.60
C ARG A 66 1.98 -10.93 -16.46
N GLU A 67 1.01 -10.11 -16.79
CA GLU A 67 1.14 -9.12 -17.88
C GLU A 67 1.22 -7.68 -17.35
N GLN A 68 0.56 -7.36 -16.25
CA GLN A 68 0.42 -5.96 -15.82
C GLN A 68 1.35 -5.59 -14.67
N LEU A 69 1.37 -6.36 -13.59
CA LEU A 69 2.11 -6.01 -12.38
C LEU A 69 3.61 -5.80 -12.61
N PRO A 70 4.31 -6.63 -13.42
CA PRO A 70 5.73 -6.38 -13.68
C PRO A 70 5.99 -5.05 -14.37
N GLY A 71 5.16 -4.70 -15.36
CA GLY A 71 5.25 -3.42 -16.06
C GLY A 71 4.90 -2.23 -15.17
N MET A 72 3.83 -2.34 -14.37
CA MET A 72 3.42 -1.30 -13.42
C MET A 72 4.50 -1.06 -12.35
N ARG A 73 5.12 -2.13 -11.85
CA ARG A 73 6.23 -2.02 -10.90
C ARG A 73 7.43 -1.32 -11.51
N ALA A 74 7.85 -1.72 -12.72
CA ALA A 74 8.98 -1.12 -13.43
C ALA A 74 8.77 0.38 -13.72
N GLN A 75 7.52 0.81 -13.92
CA GLN A 75 7.15 2.20 -14.16
C GLN A 75 6.88 3.01 -12.88
N GLY A 76 7.03 2.42 -11.69
CA GLY A 76 6.74 3.10 -10.43
C GLY A 76 5.23 3.31 -10.15
N LEU A 77 4.35 2.64 -10.88
CA LEU A 77 2.90 2.83 -10.77
C LEU A 77 2.30 2.04 -9.61
N LEU A 78 2.75 0.79 -9.44
CA LEU A 78 2.24 -0.12 -8.40
C LEU A 78 3.25 -1.23 -8.10
N ALA A 79 3.56 -1.41 -6.83
CA ALA A 79 4.15 -2.63 -6.30
C ALA A 79 3.15 -3.29 -5.36
N ALA A 80 2.59 -4.40 -5.77
CA ALA A 80 1.70 -5.21 -4.96
C ALA A 80 2.49 -6.28 -4.20
N TYR A 81 2.11 -6.52 -2.96
CA TYR A 81 2.68 -7.54 -2.09
C TYR A 81 1.57 -8.38 -1.47
N VAL A 82 1.82 -9.66 -1.28
CA VAL A 82 1.12 -10.49 -0.31
C VAL A 82 1.89 -10.44 1.01
N ILE A 83 1.17 -10.59 2.13
CA ILE A 83 1.73 -10.67 3.47
C ILE A 83 1.61 -12.12 3.92
N GLU A 84 2.76 -12.77 4.10
CA GLU A 84 2.88 -14.17 4.47
C GLU A 84 3.45 -14.29 5.89
N ASP A 85 2.85 -15.15 6.72
CA ASP A 85 3.39 -15.56 8.00
C ASP A 85 4.28 -16.80 7.78
N LEU A 86 5.60 -16.62 7.88
CA LEU A 86 6.58 -17.69 7.62
C LEU A 86 6.60 -18.79 8.69
N GLN A 87 6.01 -18.56 9.87
CA GLN A 87 5.92 -19.58 10.91
C GLN A 87 4.71 -20.47 10.73
N GLN A 88 3.63 -19.95 10.16
CA GLN A 88 2.38 -20.66 9.99
C GLN A 88 2.13 -21.06 8.54
N ASP A 89 2.98 -20.65 7.60
CA ASP A 89 2.82 -20.85 6.15
C ASP A 89 1.41 -20.38 5.68
N GLU A 90 1.01 -19.17 6.14
CA GLU A 90 -0.33 -18.62 5.93
C GLU A 90 -0.25 -17.25 5.26
N LEU A 91 -1.09 -17.01 4.24
CA LEU A 91 -1.31 -15.67 3.70
C LEU A 91 -2.27 -14.90 4.60
N LEU A 92 -1.85 -13.72 5.04
CA LEU A 92 -2.59 -12.87 5.98
C LEU A 92 -3.33 -11.72 5.30
N GLY A 93 -2.96 -11.39 4.06
CA GLY A 93 -3.52 -10.25 3.33
C GLY A 93 -2.57 -9.73 2.27
N GLY A 94 -2.67 -8.44 1.97
CA GLY A 94 -1.78 -7.77 1.03
C GLY A 94 -1.51 -6.32 1.39
N ALA A 95 -0.44 -5.80 0.80
CA ALA A 95 -0.05 -4.41 0.90
C ALA A 95 0.43 -3.90 -0.46
N SER A 96 0.52 -2.59 -0.62
CA SER A 96 1.02 -2.00 -1.85
C SER A 96 1.73 -0.68 -1.59
N LEU A 97 2.68 -0.35 -2.47
CA LEU A 97 3.15 1.00 -2.72
C LEU A 97 2.75 1.38 -4.14
N HIS A 98 2.14 2.54 -4.31
CA HIS A 98 1.63 2.96 -5.61
C HIS A 98 1.61 4.48 -5.75
N HIS A 99 1.30 4.96 -6.97
CA HIS A 99 1.26 6.40 -7.28
C HIS A 99 2.55 7.15 -6.92
N PHE A 100 3.71 6.54 -7.17
CA PHE A 100 4.98 7.23 -6.95
C PHE A 100 5.09 8.48 -7.84
N ASP A 101 5.28 9.64 -7.21
CA ASP A 101 5.56 10.92 -7.87
C ASP A 101 7.04 11.30 -7.68
N PRO A 102 7.88 11.10 -8.71
CA PRO A 102 9.32 11.36 -8.62
C PRO A 102 9.69 12.85 -8.58
N LEU A 103 8.73 13.74 -8.83
CA LEU A 103 8.95 15.20 -8.74
C LEU A 103 8.70 15.73 -7.33
N ARG A 104 7.90 15.01 -6.55
CA ARG A 104 7.54 15.41 -5.19
C ARG A 104 8.08 14.45 -4.12
N ASP A 105 8.68 13.32 -4.55
CA ASP A 105 9.13 12.23 -3.67
C ASP A 105 7.99 11.71 -2.77
N VAL A 106 6.82 11.52 -3.38
CA VAL A 106 5.60 11.03 -2.71
C VAL A 106 5.26 9.63 -3.19
N VAL A 107 4.82 8.78 -2.29
CA VAL A 107 4.24 7.47 -2.59
C VAL A 107 2.99 7.23 -1.75
N GLU A 108 2.04 6.45 -2.26
CA GLU A 108 0.85 6.03 -1.51
C GLU A 108 1.01 4.59 -1.03
N VAL A 109 0.66 4.33 0.24
CA VAL A 109 0.61 2.99 0.83
C VAL A 109 -0.83 2.53 0.95
N GLY A 110 -1.09 1.28 0.54
CA GLY A 110 -2.36 0.60 0.72
C GLY A 110 -2.18 -0.77 1.36
N TYR A 111 -3.23 -1.29 2.00
CA TYR A 111 -3.23 -2.62 2.60
C TYR A 111 -4.64 -3.17 2.83
N TRP A 112 -4.71 -4.48 2.93
CA TRP A 112 -5.92 -5.22 3.29
C TRP A 112 -5.53 -6.51 4.03
N LEU A 113 -6.41 -7.00 4.89
CA LEU A 113 -6.18 -8.25 5.63
C LEU A 113 -7.40 -9.15 5.54
N PHE A 114 -7.15 -10.46 5.49
CA PHE A 114 -8.19 -11.44 5.79
C PHE A 114 -8.77 -11.19 7.18
N VAL A 115 -10.04 -11.52 7.37
CA VAL A 115 -10.71 -11.30 8.66
C VAL A 115 -9.98 -12.01 9.80
N SER A 116 -9.49 -13.24 9.55
CA SER A 116 -8.71 -14.06 10.51
C SER A 116 -7.39 -13.43 10.94
N ALA A 117 -6.81 -12.58 10.11
CA ALA A 117 -5.50 -11.94 10.37
C ALA A 117 -5.62 -10.60 11.14
N ARG A 118 -6.85 -10.11 11.34
CA ARG A 118 -7.07 -8.82 12.02
C ARG A 118 -6.82 -8.91 13.52
N GLY A 119 -6.49 -7.77 14.14
CA GLY A 119 -6.21 -7.68 15.57
C GLY A 119 -4.86 -8.25 16.01
N ARG A 120 -4.07 -8.82 15.10
CA ARG A 120 -2.75 -9.44 15.36
C ARG A 120 -1.57 -8.48 15.12
N GLY A 121 -1.82 -7.20 14.85
CA GLY A 121 -0.78 -6.20 14.55
C GLY A 121 -0.17 -6.31 13.14
N VAL A 122 -0.66 -7.22 12.30
CA VAL A 122 -0.13 -7.48 10.95
C VAL A 122 -0.10 -6.21 10.09
N ALA A 123 -1.23 -5.48 9.98
CA ALA A 123 -1.28 -4.24 9.20
C ALA A 123 -0.27 -3.21 9.69
N THR A 124 -0.19 -2.99 11.01
CA THR A 124 0.74 -2.01 11.60
C THR A 124 2.18 -2.32 11.24
N ARG A 125 2.63 -3.56 11.45
CA ARG A 125 4.02 -3.97 11.14
C ARG A 125 4.32 -3.91 9.64
N SER A 126 3.39 -4.35 8.81
CA SER A 126 3.58 -4.33 7.35
C SER A 126 3.65 -2.91 6.78
N VAL A 127 2.74 -2.02 7.21
CA VAL A 127 2.74 -0.61 6.78
C VAL A 127 3.98 0.10 7.30
N GLN A 128 4.33 -0.11 8.57
CA GLN A 128 5.56 0.44 9.15
C GLN A 128 6.78 0.05 8.32
N ARG A 129 6.93 -1.23 7.99
CA ARG A 129 8.09 -1.72 7.24
C ARG A 129 8.16 -1.14 5.82
N LEU A 130 7.00 -0.99 5.14
CA LEU A 130 6.93 -0.33 3.83
C LEU A 130 7.31 1.15 3.91
N THR A 131 6.79 1.85 4.91
CA THR A 131 7.04 3.29 5.13
C THR A 131 8.51 3.55 5.47
N GLU A 132 9.09 2.78 6.40
CA GLU A 132 10.52 2.86 6.75
C GLU A 132 11.42 2.62 5.54
N HIS A 133 11.07 1.62 4.70
CA HIS A 133 11.83 1.40 3.47
C HIS A 133 11.71 2.58 2.52
N ALA A 134 10.52 3.12 2.32
CA ALA A 134 10.30 4.24 1.42
C ALA A 134 11.09 5.48 1.88
N THR A 135 10.96 5.88 3.14
CA THR A 135 11.64 7.07 3.69
C THR A 135 13.16 6.91 3.71
N ALA A 136 13.67 5.73 4.09
CA ALA A 136 15.11 5.44 4.06
C ALA A 136 15.72 5.45 2.64
N ASN A 137 14.88 5.39 1.59
CA ASN A 137 15.30 5.42 0.19
C ASN A 137 14.87 6.69 -0.55
N GLY A 138 14.66 7.80 0.18
CA GLY A 138 14.50 9.13 -0.40
C GLY A 138 13.06 9.57 -0.66
N ILE A 139 12.06 8.80 -0.24
CA ILE A 139 10.67 9.27 -0.24
C ILE A 139 10.51 10.26 0.90
N LEU A 140 10.06 11.46 0.59
CA LEU A 140 9.85 12.52 1.59
C LEU A 140 8.47 12.45 2.25
N ARG A 141 7.51 11.79 1.58
CA ARG A 141 6.13 11.74 2.03
C ARG A 141 5.45 10.44 1.63
N VAL A 142 4.86 9.76 2.61
CA VAL A 142 4.01 8.59 2.38
C VAL A 142 2.56 8.95 2.68
N GLU A 143 1.69 8.78 1.69
CA GLU A 143 0.25 9.03 1.83
C GLU A 143 -0.54 7.73 2.01
N ALA A 144 -1.71 7.83 2.63
CA ALA A 144 -2.70 6.77 2.67
C ALA A 144 -4.11 7.35 2.57
N HIS A 145 -4.97 6.71 1.77
CA HIS A 145 -6.37 7.12 1.63
C HIS A 145 -7.28 6.06 2.27
N VAL A 146 -7.99 6.45 3.31
CA VAL A 146 -8.87 5.57 4.07
C VAL A 146 -10.32 5.98 3.87
N ARG A 147 -11.20 5.02 3.55
CA ARG A 147 -12.64 5.29 3.49
C ARG A 147 -13.11 5.91 4.82
N VAL A 148 -13.80 7.03 4.74
CA VAL A 148 -14.36 7.69 5.93
C VAL A 148 -15.21 6.69 6.72
N GLY A 149 -14.91 6.55 8.00
CA GLY A 149 -15.56 5.60 8.92
C GLY A 149 -14.88 4.22 9.02
N ASN A 150 -13.80 3.94 8.27
CA ASN A 150 -12.96 2.76 8.50
C ASN A 150 -11.99 3.04 9.67
N THR A 151 -12.54 3.06 10.89
CA THR A 151 -11.79 3.40 12.10
C THR A 151 -10.66 2.41 12.41
N ALA A 152 -10.74 1.18 11.90
CA ALA A 152 -9.68 0.19 12.06
C ALA A 152 -8.41 0.63 11.31
N SER A 153 -8.55 1.03 10.04
CA SER A 153 -7.43 1.55 9.24
C SER A 153 -6.94 2.91 9.76
N GLU A 154 -7.84 3.82 10.15
CA GLU A 154 -7.43 5.11 10.74
C GLU A 154 -6.52 4.90 11.96
N ARG A 155 -6.90 4.00 12.88
CA ARG A 155 -6.08 3.67 14.07
C ARG A 155 -4.71 3.05 13.74
N VAL A 156 -4.59 2.29 12.67
CA VAL A 156 -3.30 1.76 12.21
C VAL A 156 -2.38 2.91 11.83
N LEU A 157 -2.87 3.83 11.00
CA LEU A 157 -2.08 4.97 10.52
C LEU A 157 -1.72 5.94 11.66
N GLU A 158 -2.67 6.27 12.52
CA GLU A 158 -2.43 7.13 13.70
C GLU A 158 -1.34 6.55 14.63
N ARG A 159 -1.34 5.23 14.86
CA ARG A 159 -0.30 4.57 15.66
C ARG A 159 1.09 4.64 15.03
N LEU A 160 1.16 4.76 13.72
CA LEU A 160 2.40 4.87 12.96
C LEU A 160 2.85 6.33 12.77
N GLY A 161 2.13 7.29 13.37
CA GLY A 161 2.49 8.71 13.30
C GLY A 161 1.95 9.42 12.05
N PHE A 162 1.11 8.78 11.24
CA PHE A 162 0.47 9.49 10.14
C PHE A 162 -0.50 10.54 10.68
N GLU A 163 -0.39 11.75 10.14
CA GLU A 163 -1.30 12.84 10.44
C GLU A 163 -2.48 12.88 9.47
N ARG A 164 -3.66 13.22 10.01
CA ARG A 164 -4.87 13.41 9.23
C ARG A 164 -4.89 14.80 8.61
N GLU A 165 -4.83 14.91 7.28
CA GLU A 165 -4.76 16.20 6.59
C GLU A 165 -6.09 16.70 6.03
N GLY A 166 -7.07 15.81 5.84
CA GLY A 166 -8.36 16.23 5.32
C GLY A 166 -9.21 15.10 4.73
N VAL A 167 -10.28 15.50 4.03
CA VAL A 167 -11.20 14.58 3.38
C VAL A 167 -11.29 14.90 1.89
N LYS A 168 -11.04 13.90 1.06
CA LYS A 168 -11.25 13.94 -0.39
C LYS A 168 -12.64 13.37 -0.71
N ARG A 169 -13.54 14.20 -1.20
CA ARG A 169 -14.92 13.81 -1.51
C ARG A 169 -14.97 12.87 -2.72
N LYS A 170 -15.73 11.77 -2.61
CA LYS A 170 -15.97 10.77 -3.67
C LYS A 170 -14.69 10.24 -4.32
N TYR A 171 -13.65 10.10 -3.52
CA TYR A 171 -12.32 9.74 -4.00
C TYR A 171 -12.16 8.23 -4.24
N LEU A 172 -12.62 7.40 -3.30
CA LEU A 172 -12.50 5.94 -3.38
C LEU A 172 -13.74 5.31 -4.03
N ARG A 173 -13.56 4.11 -4.58
CA ARG A 173 -14.67 3.23 -4.96
C ARG A 173 -15.04 2.32 -3.79
N HIS A 174 -16.34 2.10 -3.60
CA HIS A 174 -16.86 1.11 -2.67
C HIS A 174 -18.06 0.42 -3.34
N GLY A 175 -17.85 -0.76 -3.87
CA GLY A 175 -18.80 -1.39 -4.78
C GLY A 175 -19.04 -0.52 -6.03
N ASN A 176 -20.29 -0.18 -6.30
CA ASN A 176 -20.68 0.68 -7.42
C ASN A 176 -20.65 2.19 -7.09
N ASP A 177 -20.43 2.54 -5.83
CA ASP A 177 -20.49 3.92 -5.36
C ASP A 177 -19.10 4.56 -5.28
N ARG A 178 -19.11 5.90 -5.24
CA ARG A 178 -17.95 6.71 -4.87
C ARG A 178 -18.13 7.21 -3.45
N VAL A 179 -17.13 6.97 -2.60
CA VAL A 179 -17.15 7.34 -1.19
C VAL A 179 -16.02 8.30 -0.85
N ASP A 180 -16.21 9.05 0.23
CA ASP A 180 -15.21 9.98 0.72
C ASP A 180 -14.04 9.22 1.35
N ALA A 181 -12.85 9.77 1.20
CA ALA A 181 -11.63 9.26 1.80
C ALA A 181 -10.98 10.29 2.72
N THR A 182 -10.57 9.85 3.89
CA THR A 182 -9.63 10.60 4.74
C THR A 182 -8.23 10.44 4.16
N LEU A 183 -7.53 11.56 3.94
CA LEU A 183 -6.12 11.60 3.60
C LEU A 183 -5.32 11.60 4.89
N PHE A 184 -4.42 10.65 5.00
CA PHE A 184 -3.35 10.56 6.00
C PHE A 184 -1.99 10.70 5.33
N ALA A 185 -1.04 11.30 6.02
CA ALA A 185 0.33 11.44 5.54
C ALA A 185 1.36 11.29 6.66
N LEU A 186 2.51 10.74 6.32
CA LEU A 186 3.71 10.70 7.16
C LEU A 186 4.88 11.31 6.38
N LEU A 187 5.60 12.21 7.01
CA LEU A 187 6.80 12.83 6.44
C LEU A 187 8.06 12.10 6.91
N ALA A 188 9.10 12.11 6.08
CA ALA A 188 10.37 11.48 6.45
C ALA A 188 11.00 12.09 7.71
N ASP A 189 10.73 13.38 7.97
CA ASP A 189 11.23 14.08 9.16
C ASP A 189 10.45 13.75 10.44
N ASP A 190 9.33 13.03 10.34
CA ASP A 190 8.50 12.61 11.49
C ASP A 190 8.94 11.23 12.02
N THR A 191 9.91 10.55 11.37
CA THR A 191 10.34 9.16 11.67
C THR A 191 11.65 9.06 12.45
#